data_8f7c3582015d2a3b38a34f5bf12f4b97
#
_entry.id   8f7c3582015d2a3b38a34f5bf12f4b97
#
_cell.length_a   1.000
_cell.length_b   1.000
_cell.length_c   1.000
_cell.angle_alpha   90.00
_cell.angle_beta   90.00
_cell.angle_gamma   90.00
#
_symmetry.space_group_name_H-M   'P 1'
#
loop_
_entity.id
_entity.type
_entity.pdbx_description
1 polymer ?
#
loop_
_entity_poly.entity_id
_entity_poly.type
_entity_poly.pdbx_seq_one_letter_code
_entity_poly.pdbx_strand_id
1 'polypeptide(L)'
;MKEAIAILTGGGPAPGMNTVVGSVAKTFLEKGYRVIGLHHGYSGLFNPNPRHEDLDFFKADFIFNQGGSYLTMSRFKPTDKDFEENFNLSFFTENNIKLLVTVGGDDTASTANRIAKFLEAKQYPIANIHVPKTIDNDLPLPNGTPTFGYQSAKEGGTVIGRAVYNDARTSANWFVVAAMGRSAGHLAFGIGSACHYPMIVIPEMFNKTEITVEKIVNLVVSAIIKRKLMGVEYGVAMISEGVFHALSDEEIAKSGVHFTYDDHGHPELGKVSKAHIFNEMLEKKVKELGLKVKSRPVEIGYEVRCQTPIAYDLVYCSELGMGVYKLFSEGKTGCMVYISQDGFVSPLYLKDLQDPTTGKIPPRLVNIESDKIQQVINNVMHYITAEDYEAAKQYVANPEAYDFHKILNW
;
A
#
# COMPACT_ATOMS: atom_id res chain seq x y z
N MET A 1 -23.37 13.06 -31.58
CA MET A 1 -22.05 12.49 -31.24
C MET A 1 -22.30 11.26 -30.36
N LYS A 2 -21.51 10.20 -30.53
CA LYS A 2 -21.63 8.96 -29.72
C LYS A 2 -21.32 9.29 -28.25
N GLU A 3 -22.06 8.71 -27.32
CA GLU A 3 -21.76 8.87 -25.89
C GLU A 3 -20.42 8.28 -25.54
N ALA A 4 -19.70 8.95 -24.64
CA ALA A 4 -18.37 8.55 -24.23
C ALA A 4 -18.27 8.36 -22.71
N ILE A 5 -17.33 7.54 -22.31
CA ILE A 5 -16.83 7.49 -20.95
C ILE A 5 -15.35 7.90 -20.94
N ALA A 6 -14.91 8.56 -19.88
CA ALA A 6 -13.50 8.88 -19.67
C ALA A 6 -12.95 8.03 -18.52
N ILE A 7 -11.73 7.54 -18.68
CA ILE A 7 -11.03 6.78 -17.64
C ILE A 7 -9.66 7.37 -17.40
N LEU A 8 -9.28 7.50 -16.12
CA LEU A 8 -7.95 7.90 -15.68
C LEU A 8 -7.44 7.05 -14.52
N THR A 9 -6.14 7.05 -14.35
CA THR A 9 -5.43 6.38 -13.25
C THR A 9 -4.69 7.40 -12.40
N GLY A 10 -4.74 7.26 -11.07
CA GLY A 10 -4.13 8.19 -10.13
C GLY A 10 -3.38 7.52 -8.97
N GLY A 11 -2.54 8.32 -8.31
CA GLY A 11 -1.74 7.88 -7.16
C GLY A 11 -0.44 7.18 -7.56
N GLY A 12 -0.05 6.13 -6.84
CA GLY A 12 1.08 5.26 -7.18
C GLY A 12 0.62 4.03 -7.97
N PRO A 13 1.48 3.40 -8.79
CA PRO A 13 1.10 2.22 -9.56
C PRO A 13 0.86 1.00 -8.67
N ALA A 14 0.04 0.07 -9.19
CA ALA A 14 -0.19 -1.24 -8.61
C ALA A 14 -0.42 -2.26 -9.74
N PRO A 15 -0.09 -3.54 -9.55
CA PRO A 15 -0.41 -4.58 -10.52
C PRO A 15 -1.91 -4.66 -10.76
N GLY A 16 -2.35 -4.74 -12.02
CA GLY A 16 -3.75 -4.82 -12.41
C GLY A 16 -4.39 -3.50 -12.88
N MET A 17 -3.67 -2.37 -12.82
CA MET A 17 -4.23 -1.09 -13.31
C MET A 17 -4.59 -1.16 -14.79
N ASN A 18 -3.70 -1.68 -15.63
CA ASN A 18 -3.97 -1.88 -17.05
C ASN A 18 -5.09 -2.89 -17.29
N THR A 19 -5.23 -3.90 -16.43
CA THR A 19 -6.31 -4.88 -16.48
C THR A 19 -7.66 -4.21 -16.26
N VAL A 20 -7.77 -3.31 -15.27
CA VAL A 20 -8.98 -2.52 -15.05
C VAL A 20 -9.29 -1.64 -16.26
N VAL A 21 -8.29 -0.88 -16.76
CA VAL A 21 -8.47 -0.01 -17.94
C VAL A 21 -8.93 -0.82 -19.14
N GLY A 22 -8.28 -1.95 -19.42
CA GLY A 22 -8.62 -2.84 -20.53
C GLY A 22 -10.02 -3.45 -20.38
N SER A 23 -10.38 -3.90 -19.17
CA SER A 23 -11.70 -4.48 -18.92
C SER A 23 -12.83 -3.46 -19.04
N VAL A 24 -12.66 -2.26 -18.46
CA VAL A 24 -13.60 -1.14 -18.63
C VAL A 24 -13.75 -0.81 -20.11
N ALA A 25 -12.64 -0.65 -20.84
CA ALA A 25 -12.66 -0.28 -22.25
C ALA A 25 -13.40 -1.34 -23.09
N LYS A 26 -13.06 -2.62 -22.98
CA LYS A 26 -13.71 -3.72 -23.69
C LYS A 26 -15.22 -3.72 -23.42
N THR A 27 -15.61 -3.64 -22.14
CA THR A 27 -17.02 -3.71 -21.73
C THR A 27 -17.84 -2.56 -22.33
N PHE A 28 -17.34 -1.32 -22.22
CA PHE A 28 -18.09 -0.15 -22.74
C PHE A 28 -18.09 -0.08 -24.27
N LEU A 29 -16.99 -0.48 -24.94
CA LEU A 29 -16.95 -0.57 -26.40
C LEU A 29 -18.01 -1.54 -26.95
N GLU A 30 -18.18 -2.72 -26.34
CA GLU A 30 -19.21 -3.70 -26.70
C GLU A 30 -20.64 -3.14 -26.53
N LYS A 31 -20.84 -2.26 -25.55
CA LYS A 31 -22.12 -1.60 -25.30
C LYS A 31 -22.33 -0.35 -26.17
N GLY A 32 -21.40 -0.08 -27.06
CA GLY A 32 -21.55 0.98 -28.05
C GLY A 32 -21.03 2.34 -27.60
N TYR A 33 -20.41 2.49 -26.45
CA TYR A 33 -19.79 3.74 -26.01
C TYR A 33 -18.44 3.99 -26.70
N ARG A 34 -18.03 5.24 -26.74
CA ARG A 34 -16.65 5.64 -27.01
C ARG A 34 -15.91 5.65 -25.68
N VAL A 35 -14.68 5.16 -25.64
CA VAL A 35 -13.87 5.13 -24.41
C VAL A 35 -12.65 6.00 -24.59
N ILE A 36 -12.49 6.99 -23.72
CA ILE A 36 -11.41 7.97 -23.73
C ILE A 36 -10.47 7.70 -22.57
N GLY A 37 -9.23 7.35 -22.86
CA GLY A 37 -8.15 7.25 -21.88
C GLY A 37 -7.51 8.62 -21.64
N LEU A 38 -7.49 9.08 -20.39
CA LEU A 38 -6.86 10.32 -19.97
C LEU A 38 -5.45 10.05 -19.45
N HIS A 39 -4.44 10.67 -20.05
CA HIS A 39 -3.06 10.53 -19.63
C HIS A 39 -2.72 11.45 -18.45
N HIS A 40 -1.74 11.02 -17.63
CA HIS A 40 -1.21 11.76 -16.48
C HIS A 40 -2.22 12.02 -15.35
N GLY A 41 -3.28 11.20 -15.26
CA GLY A 41 -4.26 11.32 -14.19
C GLY A 41 -4.87 12.72 -14.08
N TYR A 42 -5.00 13.23 -12.87
CA TYR A 42 -5.60 14.56 -12.67
C TYR A 42 -4.71 15.71 -13.17
N SER A 43 -3.38 15.60 -13.15
CA SER A 43 -2.55 16.66 -13.72
C SER A 43 -2.76 16.80 -15.24
N GLY A 44 -3.10 15.70 -15.91
CA GLY A 44 -3.49 15.73 -17.31
C GLY A 44 -4.88 16.31 -17.53
N LEU A 45 -5.84 15.96 -16.67
CA LEU A 45 -7.22 16.46 -16.77
C LEU A 45 -7.33 17.96 -16.47
N PHE A 46 -6.55 18.49 -15.53
CA PHE A 46 -6.53 19.90 -15.18
C PHE A 46 -5.56 20.73 -16.07
N ASN A 47 -5.07 20.14 -17.15
CA ASN A 47 -4.36 20.88 -18.18
C ASN A 47 -5.38 21.55 -19.13
N PRO A 48 -5.15 22.79 -19.61
CA PRO A 48 -6.02 23.44 -20.59
C PRO A 48 -6.32 22.59 -21.84
N ASN A 49 -5.35 21.76 -22.24
CA ASN A 49 -5.50 20.78 -23.32
C ASN A 49 -5.25 19.36 -22.76
N PRO A 50 -6.28 18.70 -22.19
CA PRO A 50 -6.12 17.38 -21.63
C PRO A 50 -5.58 16.37 -22.65
N ARG A 51 -4.43 15.76 -22.35
CA ARG A 51 -3.88 14.72 -23.19
C ARG A 51 -4.73 13.46 -23.07
N HIS A 52 -5.35 13.08 -24.16
CA HIS A 52 -6.26 11.93 -24.20
C HIS A 52 -6.14 11.17 -25.52
N GLU A 53 -6.68 9.97 -25.53
CA GLU A 53 -6.79 9.14 -26.72
C GLU A 53 -8.02 8.25 -26.65
N ASP A 54 -8.53 7.83 -27.80
CA ASP A 54 -9.56 6.81 -27.88
C ASP A 54 -8.92 5.43 -27.69
N LEU A 55 -9.48 4.69 -26.74
CA LEU A 55 -9.13 3.29 -26.53
C LEU A 55 -10.01 2.43 -27.42
N ASP A 56 -9.40 1.70 -28.34
CA ASP A 56 -10.06 0.67 -29.13
C ASP A 56 -9.90 -0.71 -28.47
N PHE A 57 -10.56 -1.70 -29.06
CA PHE A 57 -10.51 -3.07 -28.52
C PHE A 57 -9.11 -3.68 -28.59
N PHE A 58 -8.37 -3.42 -29.67
CA PHE A 58 -7.00 -3.93 -29.83
C PHE A 58 -6.07 -3.39 -28.74
N LYS A 59 -6.14 -2.08 -28.49
CA LYS A 59 -5.34 -1.44 -27.43
C LYS A 59 -5.71 -1.95 -26.05
N ALA A 60 -7.01 -2.05 -25.77
CA ALA A 60 -7.52 -2.58 -24.50
C ALA A 60 -7.05 -4.04 -24.26
N ASP A 61 -7.03 -4.85 -25.30
CA ASP A 61 -6.54 -6.23 -25.24
C ASP A 61 -5.01 -6.29 -25.03
N PHE A 62 -4.28 -5.44 -25.75
CA PHE A 62 -2.82 -5.39 -25.65
C PHE A 62 -2.31 -5.03 -24.25
N ILE A 63 -2.96 -4.08 -23.57
CA ILE A 63 -2.51 -3.63 -22.25
C ILE A 63 -3.01 -4.51 -21.09
N PHE A 64 -4.02 -5.33 -21.33
CA PHE A 64 -4.83 -6.02 -20.31
C PHE A 64 -4.00 -6.76 -19.25
N ASN A 65 -2.97 -7.47 -19.62
CA ASN A 65 -2.14 -8.28 -18.73
C ASN A 65 -0.77 -7.67 -18.42
N GLN A 66 -0.56 -6.39 -18.75
CA GLN A 66 0.72 -5.72 -18.51
C GLN A 66 0.74 -5.03 -17.16
N GLY A 67 1.92 -5.03 -16.52
CA GLY A 67 2.17 -4.24 -15.32
C GLY A 67 2.26 -2.73 -15.59
N GLY A 68 2.20 -1.94 -14.53
CA GLY A 68 2.24 -0.49 -14.61
C GLY A 68 0.91 0.15 -15.05
N SER A 69 0.97 1.39 -15.54
CA SER A 69 -0.18 2.12 -16.07
C SER A 69 0.13 2.70 -17.45
N TYR A 70 -0.58 2.21 -18.46
CA TYR A 70 -0.49 2.68 -19.84
C TYR A 70 -0.86 4.17 -19.96
N LEU A 71 -1.90 4.59 -19.23
CA LEU A 71 -2.36 5.98 -19.22
C LEU A 71 -1.45 6.90 -18.39
N THR A 72 -0.35 6.37 -17.86
CA THR A 72 0.47 7.12 -16.90
C THR A 72 -0.36 7.64 -15.73
N MET A 73 0.23 8.32 -14.77
CA MET A 73 -0.50 8.73 -13.57
C MET A 73 0.16 9.90 -12.88
N SER A 74 -0.57 10.56 -11.98
CA SER A 74 -0.03 11.63 -11.16
C SER A 74 -0.53 11.53 -9.72
N ARG A 75 0.16 12.25 -8.83
CA ARG A 75 -0.28 12.50 -7.45
C ARG A 75 -0.83 13.91 -7.27
N PHE A 76 -1.13 14.59 -8.37
CA PHE A 76 -1.70 15.92 -8.36
C PHE A 76 -3.05 15.93 -7.62
N LYS A 77 -3.19 16.87 -6.67
CA LYS A 77 -4.41 17.10 -5.90
C LYS A 77 -4.91 18.50 -6.24
N PRO A 78 -5.95 18.63 -7.06
CA PRO A 78 -6.44 19.93 -7.47
C PRO A 78 -6.98 20.71 -6.27
N THR A 79 -6.61 21.98 -6.19
CA THR A 79 -7.16 22.98 -5.26
C THR A 79 -8.46 23.55 -5.82
N ASP A 80 -9.19 24.34 -5.04
CA ASP A 80 -10.39 25.03 -5.53
C ASP A 80 -10.05 26.02 -6.66
N LYS A 81 -8.88 26.67 -6.56
CA LYS A 81 -8.35 27.54 -7.61
C LYS A 81 -8.12 26.79 -8.92
N ASP A 82 -7.62 25.55 -8.86
CA ASP A 82 -7.45 24.73 -10.07
C ASP A 82 -8.79 24.41 -10.74
N PHE A 83 -9.87 24.20 -9.97
CA PHE A 83 -11.20 24.03 -10.54
C PHE A 83 -11.71 25.28 -11.24
N GLU A 84 -11.40 26.46 -10.73
CA GLU A 84 -11.83 27.74 -11.32
C GLU A 84 -11.02 28.13 -12.55
N GLU A 85 -9.72 27.93 -12.53
CA GLU A 85 -8.79 28.44 -13.54
C GLU A 85 -8.36 27.41 -14.60
N ASN A 86 -8.24 26.13 -14.21
CA ASN A 86 -7.58 25.11 -15.02
C ASN A 86 -8.51 23.98 -15.50
N PHE A 87 -9.74 23.86 -14.92
CA PHE A 87 -10.64 22.79 -15.31
C PHE A 87 -11.32 23.08 -16.64
N ASN A 88 -11.08 22.24 -17.64
CA ASN A 88 -11.66 22.39 -18.97
C ASN A 88 -13.02 21.70 -19.07
N LEU A 89 -14.10 22.46 -18.83
CA LEU A 89 -15.48 21.97 -18.98
C LEU A 89 -15.80 21.56 -20.44
N SER A 90 -15.25 22.28 -21.44
CA SER A 90 -15.55 21.98 -22.86
C SER A 90 -15.02 20.59 -23.26
N PHE A 91 -13.96 20.10 -22.62
CA PHE A 91 -13.49 18.72 -22.82
C PHE A 91 -14.62 17.70 -22.58
N PHE A 92 -15.40 17.88 -21.51
CA PHE A 92 -16.52 16.98 -21.21
C PHE A 92 -17.70 17.13 -22.15
N THR A 93 -18.07 18.36 -22.46
CA THR A 93 -19.26 18.64 -23.30
C THR A 93 -19.00 18.27 -24.76
N GLU A 94 -17.86 18.66 -25.32
CA GLU A 94 -17.47 18.38 -26.71
C GLU A 94 -17.25 16.90 -26.98
N ASN A 95 -16.79 16.14 -26.00
CA ASN A 95 -16.65 14.69 -26.11
C ASN A 95 -17.91 13.90 -25.70
N ASN A 96 -18.99 14.57 -25.29
CA ASN A 96 -20.23 13.95 -24.82
C ASN A 96 -19.99 12.90 -23.73
N ILE A 97 -19.12 13.22 -22.75
CA ILE A 97 -18.75 12.31 -21.65
C ILE A 97 -19.92 12.18 -20.68
N LYS A 98 -20.32 10.95 -20.36
CA LYS A 98 -21.40 10.60 -19.44
C LYS A 98 -20.92 10.01 -18.12
N LEU A 99 -19.72 9.44 -18.11
CA LEU A 99 -19.12 8.79 -16.95
C LEU A 99 -17.64 9.12 -16.88
N LEU A 100 -17.17 9.48 -15.68
CA LEU A 100 -15.76 9.50 -15.32
C LEU A 100 -15.43 8.25 -14.46
N VAL A 101 -14.61 7.37 -15.00
CA VAL A 101 -14.05 6.23 -14.26
C VAL A 101 -12.70 6.63 -13.73
N THR A 102 -12.47 6.47 -12.42
CA THR A 102 -11.19 6.75 -11.80
C THR A 102 -10.64 5.51 -11.12
N VAL A 103 -9.35 5.25 -11.29
CA VAL A 103 -8.67 4.09 -10.73
C VAL A 103 -7.56 4.59 -9.80
N GLY A 104 -7.66 4.33 -8.50
CA GLY A 104 -6.67 4.85 -7.56
C GLY A 104 -6.99 4.60 -6.09
N GLY A 105 -6.26 5.28 -5.21
CA GLY A 105 -6.49 5.27 -3.77
C GLY A 105 -7.55 6.30 -3.31
N ASP A 106 -7.59 6.53 -2.01
CA ASP A 106 -8.51 7.44 -1.31
C ASP A 106 -8.49 8.89 -1.86
N ASP A 107 -7.31 9.45 -2.06
CA ASP A 107 -7.14 10.79 -2.64
C ASP A 107 -7.74 10.89 -4.05
N THR A 108 -7.58 9.83 -4.86
CA THR A 108 -8.12 9.77 -6.22
C THR A 108 -9.65 9.71 -6.18
N ALA A 109 -10.21 8.92 -5.26
CA ALA A 109 -11.66 8.81 -5.06
C ALA A 109 -12.27 10.13 -4.59
N SER A 110 -11.65 10.79 -3.62
CA SER A 110 -12.12 12.08 -3.10
C SER A 110 -12.12 13.16 -4.18
N THR A 111 -11.09 13.20 -5.03
CA THR A 111 -11.01 14.15 -6.15
C THR A 111 -12.09 13.87 -7.20
N ALA A 112 -12.37 12.60 -7.52
CA ALA A 112 -13.46 12.23 -8.44
C ALA A 112 -14.81 12.74 -7.96
N ASN A 113 -15.10 12.64 -6.66
CA ASN A 113 -16.33 13.16 -6.08
C ASN A 113 -16.41 14.70 -6.18
N ARG A 114 -15.30 15.40 -5.97
CA ARG A 114 -15.24 16.86 -6.16
C ARG A 114 -15.52 17.25 -7.61
N ILE A 115 -14.96 16.54 -8.59
CA ILE A 115 -15.19 16.76 -10.02
C ILE A 115 -16.68 16.57 -10.36
N ALA A 116 -17.28 15.49 -9.91
CA ALA A 116 -18.71 15.23 -10.17
C ALA A 116 -19.61 16.34 -9.61
N LYS A 117 -19.37 16.80 -8.38
CA LYS A 117 -20.09 17.93 -7.76
C LYS A 117 -19.88 19.24 -8.52
N PHE A 118 -18.65 19.51 -8.97
CA PHE A 118 -18.34 20.70 -9.75
C PHE A 118 -19.10 20.70 -11.09
N LEU A 119 -19.10 19.58 -11.81
CA LEU A 119 -19.81 19.44 -13.07
C LEU A 119 -21.33 19.56 -12.90
N GLU A 120 -21.87 18.99 -11.83
CA GLU A 120 -23.28 19.16 -11.47
C GLU A 120 -23.64 20.65 -11.24
N ALA A 121 -22.81 21.39 -10.49
CA ALA A 121 -23.00 22.82 -10.28
C ALA A 121 -22.89 23.65 -11.57
N LYS A 122 -22.16 23.15 -12.59
CA LYS A 122 -22.06 23.74 -13.93
C LYS A 122 -23.17 23.26 -14.89
N GLN A 123 -24.21 22.59 -14.37
CA GLN A 123 -25.34 22.04 -15.14
C GLN A 123 -24.95 21.00 -16.20
N TYR A 124 -23.84 20.30 -15.97
CA TYR A 124 -23.39 19.17 -16.77
C TYR A 124 -23.12 17.94 -15.88
N PRO A 125 -24.17 17.34 -15.31
CA PRO A 125 -24.00 16.18 -14.42
C PRO A 125 -23.47 14.99 -15.20
N ILE A 126 -22.44 14.35 -14.66
CA ILE A 126 -21.92 13.07 -15.13
C ILE A 126 -21.97 12.04 -14.01
N ALA A 127 -22.00 10.76 -14.38
CA ALA A 127 -21.72 9.71 -13.40
C ALA A 127 -20.22 9.69 -13.05
N ASN A 128 -19.92 9.24 -11.83
CA ASN A 128 -18.56 9.03 -11.36
C ASN A 128 -18.52 7.71 -10.59
N ILE A 129 -17.68 6.78 -11.05
CA ILE A 129 -17.46 5.48 -10.40
C ILE A 129 -15.96 5.28 -10.23
N HIS A 130 -15.57 4.97 -9.00
CA HIS A 130 -14.18 4.74 -8.61
C HIS A 130 -13.87 3.26 -8.51
N VAL A 131 -12.68 2.86 -8.99
CA VAL A 131 -12.14 1.51 -8.80
C VAL A 131 -11.02 1.58 -7.74
N PRO A 132 -11.22 0.95 -6.58
CA PRO A 132 -10.29 1.05 -5.46
C PRO A 132 -8.99 0.29 -5.73
N LYS A 133 -7.87 0.99 -5.67
CA LYS A 133 -6.53 0.49 -5.95
C LYS A 133 -5.56 0.85 -4.82
N THR A 134 -4.91 -0.13 -4.23
CA THR A 134 -3.71 0.06 -3.41
C THR A 134 -3.00 -1.27 -3.17
N ILE A 135 -1.66 -1.28 -3.18
CA ILE A 135 -0.88 -2.44 -2.73
C ILE A 135 -0.82 -2.52 -1.20
N ASP A 136 -1.14 -1.42 -0.51
CA ASP A 136 -1.08 -1.32 0.95
C ASP A 136 -2.29 -2.01 1.62
N ASN A 137 -3.33 -2.35 0.85
CA ASN A 137 -4.56 -2.99 1.31
C ASN A 137 -5.30 -2.21 2.42
N ASP A 138 -5.15 -0.90 2.42
CA ASP A 138 -5.59 0.02 3.47
C ASP A 138 -6.94 0.69 3.21
N LEU A 139 -7.60 0.41 2.08
CA LEU A 139 -8.98 0.89 1.85
C LEU A 139 -9.99 0.02 2.63
N PRO A 140 -11.02 0.63 3.23
CA PRO A 140 -11.98 -0.05 4.10
C PRO A 140 -13.06 -0.82 3.31
N LEU A 141 -12.64 -1.77 2.47
CA LEU A 141 -13.56 -2.66 1.78
C LEU A 141 -14.20 -3.65 2.77
N PRO A 142 -15.52 -3.93 2.64
CA PRO A 142 -16.24 -4.81 3.55
C PRO A 142 -15.65 -6.22 3.63
N ASN A 143 -15.87 -6.89 4.77
CA ASN A 143 -15.53 -8.29 5.02
C ASN A 143 -14.05 -8.64 4.76
N GLY A 144 -13.14 -7.66 4.89
CA GLY A 144 -11.71 -7.87 4.68
C GLY A 144 -11.33 -8.14 3.22
N THR A 145 -12.21 -7.84 2.26
CA THR A 145 -11.91 -7.95 0.83
C THR A 145 -10.64 -7.17 0.50
N PRO A 146 -9.64 -7.81 -0.14
CA PRO A 146 -8.41 -7.12 -0.50
C PRO A 146 -8.67 -6.10 -1.63
N THR A 147 -7.89 -5.03 -1.64
CA THR A 147 -7.81 -4.14 -2.79
C THR A 147 -6.99 -4.79 -3.90
N PHE A 148 -7.32 -4.53 -5.16
CA PHE A 148 -6.52 -5.08 -6.24
C PHE A 148 -5.08 -4.54 -6.23
N GLY A 149 -4.17 -5.36 -6.68
CA GLY A 149 -2.73 -5.11 -6.66
C GLY A 149 -2.03 -5.58 -5.38
N TYR A 150 -2.75 -5.69 -4.27
CA TYR A 150 -2.18 -6.20 -3.01
C TYR A 150 -1.71 -7.66 -3.12
N GLN A 151 -2.51 -8.55 -3.71
CA GLN A 151 -2.14 -9.96 -3.80
C GLN A 151 -0.93 -10.17 -4.72
N SER A 152 -0.87 -9.47 -5.85
CA SER A 152 0.30 -9.52 -6.74
C SER A 152 1.54 -8.92 -6.07
N ALA A 153 1.42 -7.78 -5.41
CA ALA A 153 2.54 -7.16 -4.70
C ALA A 153 3.07 -8.07 -3.57
N LYS A 154 2.16 -8.71 -2.83
CA LYS A 154 2.51 -9.68 -1.79
C LYS A 154 3.23 -10.89 -2.38
N GLU A 155 2.75 -11.44 -3.50
CA GLU A 155 3.41 -12.57 -4.18
C GLU A 155 4.82 -12.20 -4.63
N GLY A 156 4.98 -11.05 -5.33
CA GLY A 156 6.30 -10.58 -5.76
C GLY A 156 7.24 -10.33 -4.59
N GLY A 157 6.74 -9.70 -3.54
CA GLY A 157 7.50 -9.51 -2.30
C GLY A 157 7.88 -10.82 -1.62
N THR A 158 7.01 -11.84 -1.68
CA THR A 158 7.30 -13.18 -1.16
C THR A 158 8.41 -13.89 -1.95
N VAL A 159 8.44 -13.73 -3.27
CA VAL A 159 9.52 -14.30 -4.12
C VAL A 159 10.87 -13.71 -3.70
N ILE A 160 10.95 -12.38 -3.54
CA ILE A 160 12.15 -11.68 -3.07
C ILE A 160 12.49 -12.12 -1.64
N GLY A 161 11.49 -12.13 -0.75
CA GLY A 161 11.66 -12.48 0.65
C GLY A 161 12.19 -13.89 0.87
N ARG A 162 11.73 -14.86 0.08
CA ARG A 162 12.24 -16.25 0.13
C ARG A 162 13.69 -16.34 -0.30
N ALA A 163 14.11 -15.57 -1.30
CA ALA A 163 15.51 -15.51 -1.72
C ALA A 163 16.39 -14.92 -0.61
N VAL A 164 15.94 -13.83 0.03
CA VAL A 164 16.62 -13.22 1.18
C VAL A 164 16.74 -14.19 2.36
N TYR A 165 15.68 -14.96 2.65
CA TYR A 165 15.73 -15.95 3.74
C TYR A 165 16.69 -17.10 3.45
N ASN A 166 16.81 -17.52 2.19
CA ASN A 166 17.80 -18.51 1.79
C ASN A 166 19.22 -17.98 1.92
N ASP A 167 19.47 -16.70 1.59
CA ASP A 167 20.78 -16.06 1.84
C ASP A 167 21.06 -16.01 3.34
N ALA A 168 20.12 -15.58 4.16
CA ALA A 168 20.26 -15.55 5.61
C ALA A 168 20.71 -16.91 6.17
N ARG A 169 20.07 -17.98 5.71
CA ARG A 169 20.38 -19.37 6.09
C ARG A 169 21.75 -19.80 5.62
N THR A 170 22.11 -19.47 4.39
CA THR A 170 23.39 -19.88 3.76
C THR A 170 24.57 -19.17 4.35
N SER A 171 24.41 -17.87 4.64
CA SER A 171 25.49 -17.01 5.12
C SER A 171 25.58 -16.89 6.65
N ALA A 172 24.64 -17.52 7.40
CA ALA A 172 24.46 -17.38 8.84
C ALA A 172 24.37 -15.90 9.28
N ASN A 173 23.64 -15.08 8.52
CA ASN A 173 23.43 -13.67 8.79
C ASN A 173 21.97 -13.36 9.13
N TRP A 174 21.75 -12.17 9.68
CA TRP A 174 20.43 -11.57 9.79
C TRP A 174 20.18 -10.58 8.66
N PHE A 175 18.91 -10.44 8.28
CA PHE A 175 18.49 -9.40 7.36
C PHE A 175 17.39 -8.56 8.01
N VAL A 176 17.47 -7.25 7.82
CA VAL A 176 16.41 -6.31 8.13
C VAL A 176 15.75 -5.94 6.82
N VAL A 177 14.52 -6.38 6.62
CA VAL A 177 13.76 -6.14 5.41
C VAL A 177 12.69 -5.10 5.69
N ALA A 178 12.69 -3.99 4.98
CA ALA A 178 11.59 -3.03 5.04
C ALA A 178 10.66 -3.23 3.84
N ALA A 179 9.35 -3.27 4.09
CA ALA A 179 8.35 -3.34 3.04
C ALA A 179 7.46 -2.10 3.04
N MET A 180 7.04 -1.67 1.84
CA MET A 180 6.08 -0.58 1.66
C MET A 180 4.78 -0.84 2.42
N GLY A 181 4.06 0.25 2.75
CA GLY A 181 2.78 0.26 3.46
C GLY A 181 2.70 1.50 4.33
N ARG A 182 2.17 2.61 3.82
CA ARG A 182 2.19 3.95 4.45
C ARG A 182 1.74 3.96 5.92
N SER A 183 0.49 3.52 6.16
CA SER A 183 -0.13 3.61 7.50
C SER A 183 -0.52 2.24 8.05
N ALA A 184 -0.52 1.21 7.22
CA ALA A 184 -0.97 -0.13 7.58
C ALA A 184 0.08 -1.19 7.28
N GLY A 185 0.20 -2.17 8.14
CA GLY A 185 1.20 -3.24 8.05
C GLY A 185 0.83 -4.42 7.15
N HIS A 186 -0.27 -4.36 6.38
CA HIS A 186 -0.79 -5.51 5.63
C HIS A 186 0.23 -6.15 4.69
N LEU A 187 0.96 -5.35 3.91
CA LEU A 187 1.92 -5.88 2.92
C LEU A 187 3.11 -6.55 3.63
N ALA A 188 3.72 -5.86 4.59
CA ALA A 188 4.83 -6.38 5.38
C ALA A 188 4.44 -7.66 6.13
N PHE A 189 3.27 -7.65 6.79
CA PHE A 189 2.75 -8.82 7.51
C PHE A 189 2.46 -9.97 6.55
N GLY A 190 1.85 -9.69 5.40
CA GLY A 190 1.54 -10.70 4.39
C GLY A 190 2.77 -11.39 3.82
N ILE A 191 3.83 -10.63 3.48
CA ILE A 191 5.10 -11.17 2.97
C ILE A 191 5.83 -11.94 4.08
N GLY A 192 5.96 -11.32 5.27
CA GLY A 192 6.67 -11.93 6.39
C GLY A 192 6.04 -13.25 6.83
N SER A 193 4.70 -13.31 6.89
CA SER A 193 3.95 -14.53 7.20
C SER A 193 4.14 -15.61 6.14
N ALA A 194 4.07 -15.25 4.84
CA ALA A 194 4.27 -16.19 3.74
C ALA A 194 5.69 -16.78 3.70
N CYS A 195 6.68 -15.99 4.13
CA CYS A 195 8.07 -16.43 4.26
C CYS A 195 8.39 -17.12 5.59
N HIS A 196 7.45 -17.15 6.54
CA HIS A 196 7.70 -17.61 7.92
C HIS A 196 8.90 -16.91 8.57
N TYR A 197 8.94 -15.59 8.46
CA TYR A 197 10.00 -14.81 9.09
C TYR A 197 9.89 -14.84 10.62
N PRO A 198 11.00 -15.00 11.32
CA PRO A 198 10.99 -15.07 12.78
C PRO A 198 10.63 -13.76 13.48
N MET A 199 10.64 -12.63 12.77
CA MET A 199 10.18 -11.36 13.30
C MET A 199 9.46 -10.54 12.21
N ILE A 200 8.28 -10.04 12.56
CA ILE A 200 7.48 -9.15 11.72
C ILE A 200 7.01 -8.01 12.60
N VAL A 201 7.36 -6.77 12.24
CA VAL A 201 7.02 -5.56 12.99
C VAL A 201 6.11 -4.67 12.15
N ILE A 202 4.91 -4.42 12.63
CA ILE A 202 3.92 -3.57 11.98
C ILE A 202 3.40 -2.49 12.97
N PRO A 203 2.95 -1.32 12.49
CA PRO A 203 2.54 -0.23 13.39
C PRO A 203 1.39 -0.63 14.32
N GLU A 204 0.49 -1.50 13.88
CA GLU A 204 -0.67 -1.95 14.65
C GLU A 204 -0.31 -2.74 15.91
N MET A 205 0.89 -3.28 15.99
CA MET A 205 1.37 -3.96 17.20
C MET A 205 1.54 -3.01 18.39
N PHE A 206 1.66 -1.71 18.13
CA PHE A 206 1.91 -0.66 19.14
C PHE A 206 0.65 0.13 19.51
N ASN A 207 -0.54 -0.33 19.19
CA ASN A 207 -1.81 0.40 19.42
C ASN A 207 -2.03 0.95 20.83
N LYS A 208 -1.39 0.34 21.85
CA LYS A 208 -1.51 0.73 23.26
C LYS A 208 -0.29 1.44 23.81
N THR A 209 0.74 1.62 23.01
CA THR A 209 2.02 2.20 23.46
C THR A 209 2.62 3.07 22.37
N GLU A 210 3.37 4.08 22.77
CA GLU A 210 4.16 4.88 21.84
C GLU A 210 5.18 4.02 21.07
N ILE A 211 5.29 4.25 19.78
CA ILE A 211 6.29 3.62 18.93
C ILE A 211 7.61 4.36 19.14
N THR A 212 8.64 3.64 19.54
CA THR A 212 10.00 4.16 19.65
C THR A 212 10.97 3.29 18.86
N VAL A 213 12.05 3.92 18.41
CA VAL A 213 13.14 3.21 17.73
C VAL A 213 13.69 2.08 18.61
N GLU A 214 13.83 2.34 19.91
CA GLU A 214 14.33 1.34 20.87
C GLU A 214 13.42 0.11 20.92
N LYS A 215 12.10 0.27 20.99
CA LYS A 215 11.15 -0.85 21.00
C LYS A 215 11.25 -1.69 19.73
N ILE A 216 11.34 -1.04 18.57
CA ILE A 216 11.47 -1.74 17.28
C ILE A 216 12.73 -2.58 17.24
N VAL A 217 13.87 -1.99 17.61
CA VAL A 217 15.16 -2.69 17.64
C VAL A 217 15.16 -3.82 18.67
N ASN A 218 14.58 -3.60 19.84
CA ASN A 218 14.48 -4.60 20.89
C ASN A 218 13.64 -5.82 20.47
N LEU A 219 12.58 -5.64 19.66
CA LEU A 219 11.86 -6.78 19.08
C LEU A 219 12.76 -7.65 18.21
N VAL A 220 13.58 -7.03 17.36
CA VAL A 220 14.51 -7.77 16.49
C VAL A 220 15.59 -8.46 17.33
N VAL A 221 16.15 -7.78 18.34
CA VAL A 221 17.12 -8.36 19.28
C VAL A 221 16.52 -9.55 20.03
N SER A 222 15.28 -9.42 20.47
CA SER A 222 14.54 -10.50 21.13
C SER A 222 14.46 -11.76 20.23
N ALA A 223 14.17 -11.56 18.93
CA ALA A 223 14.17 -12.66 17.98
C ALA A 223 15.55 -13.28 17.77
N ILE A 224 16.58 -12.47 17.70
CA ILE A 224 17.97 -12.93 17.58
C ILE A 224 18.34 -13.84 18.75
N ILE A 225 18.09 -13.40 19.98
CA ILE A 225 18.42 -14.18 21.18
C ILE A 225 17.57 -15.46 21.26
N LYS A 226 16.28 -15.38 21.00
CA LYS A 226 15.40 -16.58 21.00
C LYS A 226 15.91 -17.63 20.01
N ARG A 227 16.29 -17.21 18.81
CA ARG A 227 16.83 -18.14 17.81
C ARG A 227 18.17 -18.74 18.22
N LYS A 228 19.05 -17.96 18.86
CA LYS A 228 20.30 -18.47 19.44
C LYS A 228 20.03 -19.54 20.50
N LEU A 229 19.05 -19.34 21.37
CA LEU A 229 18.59 -20.35 22.33
C LEU A 229 18.11 -21.64 21.64
N MET A 230 17.53 -21.53 20.46
CA MET A 230 17.10 -22.64 19.61
C MET A 230 18.23 -23.26 18.76
N GLY A 231 19.46 -22.77 18.88
CA GLY A 231 20.61 -23.23 18.06
C GLY A 231 20.58 -22.70 16.63
N VAL A 232 19.91 -21.60 16.36
CA VAL A 232 19.77 -21.00 15.01
C VAL A 232 20.44 -19.62 14.97
N GLU A 233 21.46 -19.46 14.10
CA GLU A 233 22.30 -18.26 14.02
C GLU A 233 21.88 -17.24 12.96
N TYR A 234 20.80 -17.49 12.21
CA TYR A 234 20.33 -16.65 11.12
C TYR A 234 18.87 -16.26 11.29
N GLY A 235 18.43 -15.22 10.59
CA GLY A 235 17.03 -14.83 10.55
C GLY A 235 16.75 -13.62 9.66
N VAL A 236 15.49 -13.29 9.55
CA VAL A 236 15.01 -12.10 8.85
C VAL A 236 14.00 -11.40 9.73
N ALA A 237 14.15 -10.09 9.89
CA ALA A 237 13.15 -9.22 10.48
C ALA A 237 12.48 -8.40 9.38
N MET A 238 11.17 -8.59 9.19
CA MET A 238 10.35 -7.75 8.32
C MET A 238 9.82 -6.56 9.12
N ILE A 239 10.05 -5.35 8.65
CA ILE A 239 9.56 -4.12 9.28
C ILE A 239 8.70 -3.36 8.26
N SER A 240 7.47 -3.05 8.62
CA SER A 240 6.62 -2.20 7.78
C SER A 240 7.14 -0.77 7.72
N GLU A 241 7.15 -0.16 6.54
CA GLU A 241 7.42 1.28 6.38
C GLU A 241 6.52 2.13 7.29
N GLY A 242 5.29 1.68 7.55
CA GLY A 242 4.33 2.36 8.41
C GLY A 242 4.82 2.55 9.85
N VAL A 243 5.69 1.68 10.34
CA VAL A 243 6.31 1.82 11.67
C VAL A 243 7.17 3.09 11.72
N PHE A 244 7.93 3.36 10.65
CA PHE A 244 8.76 4.56 10.55
C PHE A 244 7.92 5.83 10.45
N HIS A 245 6.84 5.80 9.69
CA HIS A 245 5.90 6.92 9.56
C HIS A 245 5.12 7.23 10.84
N ALA A 246 5.05 6.28 11.76
CA ALA A 246 4.38 6.44 13.05
C ALA A 246 5.32 6.92 14.18
N LEU A 247 6.64 7.03 13.93
CA LEU A 247 7.59 7.63 14.86
C LEU A 247 7.36 9.13 14.97
N SER A 248 7.57 9.69 16.18
CA SER A 248 7.62 11.14 16.37
C SER A 248 8.88 11.74 15.72
N ASP A 249 8.86 13.04 15.44
CA ASP A 249 10.04 13.75 14.90
C ASP A 249 11.26 13.63 15.83
N GLU A 250 11.04 13.55 17.15
CA GLU A 250 12.09 13.33 18.15
C GLU A 250 12.72 11.93 18.02
N GLU A 251 11.90 10.91 17.82
CA GLU A 251 12.36 9.54 17.61
C GLU A 251 13.09 9.40 16.26
N ILE A 252 12.60 10.07 15.23
CA ILE A 252 13.26 10.13 13.93
C ILE A 252 14.64 10.80 14.06
N ALA A 253 14.75 11.89 14.80
CA ALA A 253 16.02 12.56 15.05
C ALA A 253 17.04 11.68 15.81
N LYS A 254 16.57 10.84 16.74
CA LYS A 254 17.42 9.84 17.45
C LYS A 254 18.05 8.81 16.51
N SER A 255 17.44 8.59 15.33
CA SER A 255 17.99 7.69 14.33
C SER A 255 19.36 8.12 13.78
N GLY A 256 19.72 9.40 13.96
CA GLY A 256 20.96 9.97 13.45
C GLY A 256 20.98 10.15 11.93
N VAL A 257 19.86 9.95 11.26
CA VAL A 257 19.73 10.09 9.82
C VAL A 257 19.56 11.56 9.45
N HIS A 258 20.35 12.02 8.50
CA HIS A 258 20.18 13.34 7.92
C HIS A 258 19.07 13.29 6.86
N PHE A 259 17.98 13.99 7.14
CA PHE A 259 16.87 14.13 6.19
C PHE A 259 17.02 15.40 5.35
N THR A 260 16.61 15.33 4.09
CA THR A 260 16.20 16.51 3.35
C THR A 260 14.78 16.86 3.75
N TYR A 261 14.48 18.15 3.76
CA TYR A 261 13.15 18.66 4.13
C TYR A 261 12.47 19.22 2.90
N ASP A 262 11.16 19.06 2.83
CA ASP A 262 10.36 19.70 1.79
C ASP A 262 10.20 21.22 2.04
N ASP A 263 9.59 21.92 1.10
CA ASP A 263 9.36 23.39 1.19
C ASP A 263 8.48 23.80 2.37
N HIS A 264 7.85 22.84 3.07
CA HIS A 264 6.99 23.03 4.23
C HIS A 264 7.68 22.63 5.55
N GLY A 265 8.95 22.22 5.50
CA GLY A 265 9.73 21.82 6.67
C GLY A 265 9.48 20.39 7.16
N HIS A 266 8.81 19.53 6.39
CA HIS A 266 8.63 18.13 6.73
C HIS A 266 9.77 17.25 6.19
N PRO A 267 10.27 16.28 6.98
CA PRO A 267 11.34 15.40 6.50
C PRO A 267 10.86 14.57 5.31
N GLU A 268 11.65 14.55 4.24
CA GLU A 268 11.38 13.79 3.02
C GLU A 268 11.68 12.29 3.22
N LEU A 269 10.85 11.64 4.04
CA LEU A 269 11.03 10.24 4.44
C LEU A 269 11.08 9.25 3.26
N GLY A 270 10.51 9.61 2.12
CA GLY A 270 10.53 8.80 0.91
C GLY A 270 11.90 8.64 0.25
N LYS A 271 12.85 9.53 0.58
CA LYS A 271 14.21 9.52 0.00
C LYS A 271 15.21 8.67 0.77
N VAL A 272 14.81 8.11 1.93
CA VAL A 272 15.70 7.38 2.83
C VAL A 272 15.30 5.91 2.89
N SER A 273 16.30 5.02 2.84
CA SER A 273 16.09 3.59 3.04
C SER A 273 15.78 3.28 4.50
N LYS A 274 14.57 2.84 4.78
CA LYS A 274 14.12 2.46 6.13
C LYS A 274 14.84 1.21 6.61
N ALA A 275 15.05 0.24 5.71
CA ALA A 275 15.81 -0.96 6.05
C ALA A 275 17.23 -0.63 6.49
N HIS A 276 17.88 0.34 5.83
CA HIS A 276 19.22 0.77 6.20
C HIS A 276 19.25 1.40 7.59
N ILE A 277 18.30 2.30 7.88
CA ILE A 277 18.18 2.95 9.20
C ILE A 277 18.01 1.91 10.31
N PHE A 278 17.02 1.03 10.18
CA PHE A 278 16.78 0.00 11.20
C PHE A 278 17.96 -0.97 11.33
N ASN A 279 18.64 -1.27 10.23
CA ASN A 279 19.83 -2.12 10.26
C ASN A 279 20.99 -1.46 11.03
N GLU A 280 21.28 -0.19 10.79
CA GLU A 280 22.32 0.53 11.53
C GLU A 280 22.03 0.59 13.04
N MET A 281 20.76 0.83 13.39
CA MET A 281 20.33 0.84 14.78
C MET A 281 20.44 -0.53 15.42
N LEU A 282 20.09 -1.59 14.69
CA LEU A 282 20.27 -2.95 15.14
C LEU A 282 21.75 -3.28 15.34
N GLU A 283 22.63 -2.92 14.40
CA GLU A 283 24.08 -3.14 14.52
C GLU A 283 24.67 -2.43 15.74
N LYS A 284 24.24 -1.20 16.02
CA LYS A 284 24.62 -0.47 17.23
C LYS A 284 24.18 -1.21 18.49
N LYS A 285 22.92 -1.68 18.52
CA LYS A 285 22.34 -2.39 19.69
C LYS A 285 23.00 -3.74 19.92
N VAL A 286 23.21 -4.55 18.89
CA VAL A 286 23.86 -5.85 19.03
C VAL A 286 25.33 -5.71 19.47
N LYS A 287 26.01 -4.64 19.04
CA LYS A 287 27.36 -4.32 19.50
C LYS A 287 27.38 -3.91 20.99
N GLU A 288 26.44 -3.07 21.41
CA GLU A 288 26.27 -2.68 22.81
C GLU A 288 26.04 -3.90 23.70
N LEU A 289 25.20 -4.83 23.27
CA LEU A 289 24.89 -6.06 23.97
C LEU A 289 25.99 -7.13 23.88
N GLY A 290 27.04 -6.91 23.08
CA GLY A 290 28.07 -7.89 22.83
C GLY A 290 27.65 -9.11 22.02
N LEU A 291 26.52 -9.04 21.34
CA LEU A 291 26.02 -10.10 20.47
C LEU A 291 26.84 -10.20 19.19
N LYS A 292 27.30 -11.41 18.88
CA LYS A 292 28.04 -11.68 17.62
C LYS A 292 27.05 -11.96 16.50
N VAL A 293 26.54 -10.91 15.88
CA VAL A 293 25.57 -10.97 14.79
C VAL A 293 25.99 -10.01 13.68
N LYS A 294 25.85 -10.44 12.44
CA LYS A 294 25.97 -9.58 11.25
C LYS A 294 24.58 -9.42 10.65
N SER A 295 24.24 -8.20 10.30
CA SER A 295 22.96 -7.91 9.64
C SER A 295 23.13 -7.13 8.34
N ARG A 296 22.12 -7.18 7.47
CA ARG A 296 22.10 -6.51 6.16
C ARG A 296 20.71 -5.95 5.86
N PRO A 297 20.65 -4.75 5.29
CA PRO A 297 19.36 -4.16 4.91
C PRO A 297 18.88 -4.63 3.54
N VAL A 298 17.56 -4.78 3.37
CA VAL A 298 16.90 -5.03 2.08
C VAL A 298 15.59 -4.25 2.04
N GLU A 299 15.31 -3.57 0.92
CA GLU A 299 14.01 -2.91 0.69
C GLU A 299 13.15 -3.77 -0.24
N ILE A 300 11.85 -3.85 0.03
CA ILE A 300 10.82 -4.38 -0.87
C ILE A 300 9.83 -3.25 -1.13
N GLY A 301 9.87 -2.66 -2.32
CA GLY A 301 9.15 -1.43 -2.60
C GLY A 301 8.72 -1.27 -4.03
N TYR A 302 9.43 -0.46 -4.80
CA TYR A 302 9.02 -0.07 -6.15
C TYR A 302 8.91 -1.24 -7.13
N GLU A 303 9.72 -2.28 -6.98
CA GLU A 303 9.75 -3.48 -7.84
C GLU A 303 8.45 -4.27 -7.80
N VAL A 304 7.69 -4.22 -6.70
CA VAL A 304 6.40 -4.93 -6.60
C VAL A 304 5.20 -4.13 -7.15
N ARG A 305 5.40 -2.84 -7.49
CA ARG A 305 4.31 -1.95 -7.94
C ARG A 305 3.91 -2.13 -9.39
N CYS A 306 4.87 -2.43 -10.26
CA CYS A 306 4.68 -2.48 -11.71
C CYS A 306 4.90 -3.88 -12.30
N GLN A 307 4.95 -4.90 -11.46
CA GLN A 307 5.01 -6.27 -11.93
C GLN A 307 3.73 -6.69 -12.65
N THR A 308 3.84 -7.70 -13.48
CA THR A 308 2.68 -8.35 -14.10
C THR A 308 1.73 -8.85 -13.02
N PRO A 309 0.42 -8.56 -13.11
CA PRO A 309 -0.56 -9.05 -12.15
C PRO A 309 -0.66 -10.58 -12.20
N ILE A 310 -0.80 -11.21 -11.02
CA ILE A 310 -1.07 -12.64 -10.90
C ILE A 310 -2.53 -12.96 -11.26
N ALA A 311 -2.83 -14.23 -11.45
CA ALA A 311 -4.17 -14.69 -11.85
C ALA A 311 -5.29 -14.12 -10.96
N TYR A 312 -5.08 -14.01 -9.65
CA TYR A 312 -6.04 -13.41 -8.73
C TYR A 312 -6.42 -11.97 -9.13
N ASP A 313 -5.41 -11.10 -9.31
CA ASP A 313 -5.66 -9.70 -9.67
C ASP A 313 -6.14 -9.55 -11.12
N LEU A 314 -5.74 -10.42 -12.06
CA LEU A 314 -6.28 -10.43 -13.43
C LEU A 314 -7.80 -10.67 -13.44
N VAL A 315 -8.27 -11.67 -12.70
CA VAL A 315 -9.70 -11.99 -12.59
C VAL A 315 -10.43 -10.86 -11.86
N TYR A 316 -9.95 -10.49 -10.67
CA TYR A 316 -10.59 -9.49 -9.83
C TYR A 316 -10.67 -8.10 -10.51
N CYS A 317 -9.60 -7.66 -11.17
CA CYS A 317 -9.60 -6.41 -11.94
C CYS A 317 -10.56 -6.46 -13.14
N SER A 318 -10.70 -7.62 -13.78
CA SER A 318 -11.67 -7.79 -14.86
C SER A 318 -13.11 -7.66 -14.36
N GLU A 319 -13.40 -8.30 -13.23
CA GLU A 319 -14.71 -8.24 -12.57
C GLU A 319 -15.04 -6.81 -12.11
N LEU A 320 -14.05 -6.09 -11.53
CA LEU A 320 -14.22 -4.69 -11.16
C LEU A 320 -14.53 -3.82 -12.39
N GLY A 321 -13.81 -4.01 -13.50
CA GLY A 321 -14.06 -3.28 -14.75
C GLY A 321 -15.44 -3.53 -15.33
N MET A 322 -15.90 -4.77 -15.35
CA MET A 322 -17.28 -5.13 -15.76
C MET A 322 -18.32 -4.58 -14.77
N GLY A 323 -17.97 -4.60 -13.47
CA GLY A 323 -18.79 -4.05 -12.40
C GLY A 323 -19.04 -2.55 -12.54
N VAL A 324 -18.07 -1.79 -13.06
CA VAL A 324 -18.27 -0.36 -13.37
C VAL A 324 -19.44 -0.17 -14.35
N TYR A 325 -19.49 -0.97 -15.41
CA TYR A 325 -20.61 -0.88 -16.37
C TYR A 325 -21.96 -1.24 -15.72
N LYS A 326 -21.99 -2.30 -14.91
CA LYS A 326 -23.21 -2.71 -14.21
C LYS A 326 -23.75 -1.56 -13.35
N LEU A 327 -22.91 -0.96 -12.50
CA LEU A 327 -23.31 0.17 -11.65
C LEU A 327 -23.75 1.38 -12.46
N PHE A 328 -23.03 1.71 -13.54
CA PHE A 328 -23.40 2.81 -14.43
C PHE A 328 -24.75 2.57 -15.09
N SER A 329 -25.02 1.36 -15.62
CA SER A 329 -26.29 1.00 -16.25
C SER A 329 -27.48 1.00 -15.27
N GLU A 330 -27.21 0.84 -13.97
CA GLU A 330 -28.19 0.93 -12.89
C GLU A 330 -28.36 2.38 -12.37
N GLY A 331 -27.71 3.38 -13.00
CA GLY A 331 -27.77 4.79 -12.60
C GLY A 331 -27.02 5.09 -11.29
N LYS A 332 -26.09 4.23 -10.84
CA LYS A 332 -25.28 4.47 -9.65
C LYS A 332 -24.16 5.46 -9.98
N THR A 333 -23.88 6.36 -9.03
CA THR A 333 -22.84 7.38 -9.14
C THR A 333 -22.32 7.76 -7.76
N GLY A 334 -21.13 8.39 -7.69
CA GLY A 334 -20.51 8.81 -6.43
C GLY A 334 -20.08 7.63 -5.54
N CYS A 335 -19.69 6.52 -6.14
CA CYS A 335 -19.40 5.28 -5.43
C CYS A 335 -18.09 4.62 -5.92
N MET A 336 -17.55 3.77 -5.08
CA MET A 336 -16.56 2.75 -5.47
C MET A 336 -17.30 1.49 -5.93
N VAL A 337 -16.77 0.85 -6.96
CA VAL A 337 -17.20 -0.51 -7.30
C VAL A 337 -16.63 -1.49 -6.27
N TYR A 338 -17.47 -2.37 -5.78
CA TYR A 338 -17.11 -3.42 -4.82
C TYR A 338 -17.72 -4.74 -5.27
N ILE A 339 -16.96 -5.81 -5.12
CA ILE A 339 -17.44 -7.17 -5.36
C ILE A 339 -17.41 -7.91 -4.03
N SER A 340 -18.58 -8.35 -3.59
CA SER A 340 -18.70 -9.14 -2.36
C SER A 340 -18.08 -10.53 -2.52
N GLN A 341 -17.82 -11.20 -1.39
CA GLN A 341 -17.32 -12.57 -1.41
C GLN A 341 -18.25 -13.56 -2.14
N ASP A 342 -19.54 -13.24 -2.18
CA ASP A 342 -20.56 -14.01 -2.91
C ASP A 342 -20.61 -13.67 -4.41
N GLY A 343 -19.71 -12.83 -4.91
CA GLY A 343 -19.61 -12.44 -6.33
C GLY A 343 -20.59 -11.34 -6.80
N PHE A 344 -21.28 -10.66 -5.89
CA PHE A 344 -22.19 -9.58 -6.26
C PHE A 344 -21.49 -8.23 -6.35
N VAL A 345 -21.73 -7.54 -7.47
CA VAL A 345 -21.29 -6.15 -7.65
C VAL A 345 -22.20 -5.21 -6.88
N SER A 346 -21.63 -4.37 -6.04
CA SER A 346 -22.34 -3.41 -5.19
C SER A 346 -21.64 -2.05 -5.16
N PRO A 347 -22.36 -0.94 -4.99
CA PRO A 347 -21.77 0.37 -4.81
C PRO A 347 -21.36 0.58 -3.34
N LEU A 348 -20.18 1.10 -3.10
CA LEU A 348 -19.79 1.69 -1.83
C LEU A 348 -19.74 3.20 -2.00
N TYR A 349 -20.70 3.90 -1.42
CA TYR A 349 -20.82 5.34 -1.64
C TYR A 349 -19.69 6.09 -0.90
N LEU A 350 -18.96 6.92 -1.63
CA LEU A 350 -17.81 7.67 -1.11
C LEU A 350 -18.18 8.54 0.09
N LYS A 351 -19.37 9.12 0.08
CA LYS A 351 -19.88 9.95 1.19
C LYS A 351 -20.03 9.18 2.52
N ASP A 352 -20.29 7.87 2.44
CA ASP A 352 -20.51 7.01 3.61
C ASP A 352 -19.20 6.43 4.15
N LEU A 353 -18.13 6.49 3.35
CA LEU A 353 -16.79 6.02 3.73
C LEU A 353 -15.93 7.13 4.33
N GLN A 354 -16.25 8.39 4.03
CA GLN A 354 -15.48 9.54 4.50
C GLN A 354 -15.78 9.85 5.96
N ASP A 355 -14.72 10.08 6.75
CA ASP A 355 -14.84 10.66 8.07
C ASP A 355 -15.46 12.06 7.95
N PRO A 356 -16.56 12.35 8.66
CA PRO A 356 -17.29 13.61 8.51
C PRO A 356 -16.51 14.85 8.94
N THR A 357 -15.51 14.68 9.80
CA THR A 357 -14.68 15.78 10.33
C THR A 357 -13.52 16.10 9.39
N THR A 358 -12.84 15.07 8.89
CA THR A 358 -11.63 15.23 8.06
C THR A 358 -11.92 15.20 6.57
N GLY A 359 -13.07 14.67 6.15
CA GLY A 359 -13.42 14.41 4.74
C GLY A 359 -12.55 13.34 4.07
N LYS A 360 -11.70 12.64 4.83
CA LYS A 360 -10.81 11.58 4.34
C LYS A 360 -11.41 10.21 4.63
N ILE A 361 -11.06 9.25 3.79
CA ILE A 361 -11.38 7.84 4.05
C ILE A 361 -10.33 7.30 5.04
N PRO A 362 -10.73 6.82 6.24
CA PRO A 362 -9.79 6.29 7.20
C PRO A 362 -9.15 5.00 6.68
N PRO A 363 -7.85 4.77 6.93
CA PRO A 363 -7.19 3.56 6.51
C PRO A 363 -7.71 2.33 7.27
N ARG A 364 -7.86 1.22 6.56
CA ARG A 364 -8.09 -0.09 7.18
C ARG A 364 -6.77 -0.62 7.74
N LEU A 365 -6.70 -0.76 9.03
CA LEU A 365 -5.55 -1.31 9.74
C LEU A 365 -5.62 -2.84 9.85
N VAL A 366 -4.46 -3.48 10.12
CA VAL A 366 -4.40 -4.90 10.43
C VAL A 366 -5.06 -5.13 11.79
N ASN A 367 -6.06 -6.02 11.84
CA ASN A 367 -6.66 -6.41 13.11
C ASN A 367 -5.77 -7.45 13.81
N ILE A 368 -4.90 -6.96 14.69
CA ILE A 368 -3.95 -7.79 15.42
C ILE A 368 -4.62 -8.79 16.38
N GLU A 369 -5.83 -8.49 16.83
CA GLU A 369 -6.59 -9.37 17.76
C GLU A 369 -7.25 -10.55 17.03
N SER A 370 -7.21 -10.58 15.69
CA SER A 370 -7.80 -11.71 14.95
C SER A 370 -6.99 -12.99 15.13
N ASP A 371 -7.66 -14.14 15.22
CA ASP A 371 -7.02 -15.45 15.34
C ASP A 371 -5.95 -15.68 14.26
N LYS A 372 -6.24 -15.25 13.04
CA LYS A 372 -5.31 -15.37 11.90
C LYS A 372 -3.98 -14.68 12.17
N ILE A 373 -4.00 -13.50 12.75
CA ILE A 373 -2.80 -12.72 13.06
C ILE A 373 -2.13 -13.27 14.31
N GLN A 374 -2.91 -13.57 15.35
CA GLN A 374 -2.40 -14.15 16.58
C GLN A 374 -1.69 -15.49 16.37
N GLN A 375 -2.19 -16.34 15.46
CA GLN A 375 -1.49 -17.58 15.12
C GLN A 375 -0.10 -17.34 14.52
N VAL A 376 0.09 -16.31 13.72
CA VAL A 376 1.42 -15.97 13.18
C VAL A 376 2.31 -15.43 14.29
N ILE A 377 1.80 -14.53 15.14
CA ILE A 377 2.57 -13.96 16.25
C ILE A 377 3.03 -15.07 17.22
N ASN A 378 2.14 -16.00 17.55
CA ASN A 378 2.42 -17.01 18.57
C ASN A 378 3.16 -18.26 18.06
N ASN A 379 3.10 -18.56 16.73
CA ASN A 379 3.64 -19.82 16.21
C ASN A 379 4.74 -19.64 15.15
N VAL A 380 4.86 -18.46 14.56
CA VAL A 380 5.85 -18.17 13.52
C VAL A 380 6.92 -17.19 14.01
N MET A 381 6.50 -16.16 14.74
CA MET A 381 7.45 -15.19 15.30
C MET A 381 8.19 -15.78 16.49
N HIS A 382 9.47 -15.40 16.62
CA HIS A 382 10.32 -15.79 17.73
C HIS A 382 10.65 -14.55 18.55
N TYR A 383 10.40 -14.58 19.85
CA TYR A 383 10.80 -13.57 20.82
C TYR A 383 10.99 -14.21 22.18
N ILE A 384 11.88 -13.65 22.99
CA ILE A 384 12.10 -14.18 24.33
C ILE A 384 10.97 -13.77 25.27
N THR A 385 10.68 -14.66 26.19
CA THR A 385 9.72 -14.48 27.29
C THR A 385 10.44 -14.56 28.62
N ALA A 386 9.73 -14.33 29.72
CA ALA A 386 10.31 -14.41 31.07
C ALA A 386 10.99 -15.76 31.35
N GLU A 387 10.52 -16.85 30.76
CA GLU A 387 11.12 -18.18 30.88
C GLU A 387 12.50 -18.29 30.23
N ASP A 388 12.77 -17.44 29.25
CA ASP A 388 14.04 -17.44 28.50
C ASP A 388 15.12 -16.57 29.15
N TYR A 389 14.78 -15.65 30.08
CA TYR A 389 15.69 -14.60 30.53
C TYR A 389 17.00 -15.15 31.14
N GLU A 390 16.92 -16.16 32.00
CA GLU A 390 18.12 -16.75 32.61
C GLU A 390 19.04 -17.38 31.55
N ALA A 391 18.46 -18.10 30.60
CA ALA A 391 19.24 -18.69 29.50
C ALA A 391 19.77 -17.62 28.52
N ALA A 392 19.06 -16.49 28.35
CA ALA A 392 19.45 -15.39 27.47
C ALA A 392 20.71 -14.66 27.97
N LYS A 393 20.95 -14.64 29.29
CA LYS A 393 22.13 -13.99 29.89
C LYS A 393 23.46 -14.44 29.32
N GLN A 394 23.59 -15.70 28.90
CA GLN A 394 24.80 -16.25 28.31
C GLN A 394 25.19 -15.60 26.97
N TYR A 395 24.27 -14.95 26.28
CA TYR A 395 24.51 -14.32 24.98
C TYR A 395 24.86 -12.84 25.09
N VAL A 396 24.72 -12.22 26.27
CA VAL A 396 24.92 -10.78 26.50
C VAL A 396 26.22 -10.56 27.26
N ALA A 397 27.02 -9.60 26.83
CA ALA A 397 28.35 -9.37 27.39
C ALA A 397 28.36 -8.97 28.88
N ASN A 398 27.32 -8.24 29.31
CA ASN A 398 27.21 -7.78 30.71
C ASN A 398 25.74 -7.94 31.17
N PRO A 399 25.29 -9.18 31.42
CA PRO A 399 23.90 -9.48 31.69
C PRO A 399 23.35 -8.77 32.94
N GLU A 400 24.17 -8.48 33.93
CA GLU A 400 23.73 -7.79 35.16
C GLU A 400 23.42 -6.29 34.94
N ALA A 401 23.94 -5.72 33.83
CA ALA A 401 23.69 -4.34 33.47
C ALA A 401 22.41 -4.14 32.65
N TYR A 402 21.78 -5.22 32.20
CA TYR A 402 20.62 -5.17 31.32
C TYR A 402 19.36 -5.70 32.01
N ASP A 403 18.30 -4.90 31.95
CA ASP A 403 16.95 -5.33 32.28
C ASP A 403 16.35 -6.06 31.07
N PHE A 404 16.39 -7.38 31.07
CA PHE A 404 15.89 -8.21 29.99
C PHE A 404 14.40 -7.99 29.72
N HIS A 405 13.60 -7.70 30.76
CA HIS A 405 12.20 -7.39 30.56
C HIS A 405 12.01 -6.11 29.75
N LYS A 406 12.78 -5.07 30.07
CA LYS A 406 12.69 -3.76 29.44
C LYS A 406 13.34 -3.73 28.05
N ILE A 407 14.44 -4.47 27.85
CA ILE A 407 15.27 -4.43 26.65
C ILE A 407 14.77 -5.39 25.57
N LEU A 408 14.33 -6.59 25.98
CA LEU A 408 14.08 -7.71 25.09
C LEU A 408 12.60 -8.08 24.95
N ASN A 409 11.73 -7.46 25.75
CA ASN A 409 10.29 -7.63 25.69
C ASN A 409 9.58 -6.32 25.32
N TRP A 410 8.36 -6.38 24.78
CA TRP A 410 7.59 -5.25 24.25
C TRP A 410 6.18 -5.13 24.81
#